data_1dd1d76fbafa27393fd3937d669429b0
#
_entry.id   1dd1d76fbafa27393fd3937d669429b0
#
_cell.length_a   1.000
_cell.length_b   1.000
_cell.length_c   1.000
_cell.angle_alpha   90.00
_cell.angle_beta   90.00
_cell.angle_gamma   90.00
#
_symmetry.space_group_name_H-M   'P 1'
#
loop_
_entity.id
_entity.type
_entity.pdbx_description
1 polymer ?
#
loop_
_entity_poly.entity_id
_entity_poly.type
_entity_poly.pdbx_seq_one_letter_code
_entity_poly.pdbx_strand_id
1 'polypeptide(L)'
;MADIQIASVDAPLNRQKLLSAAFGLVLRASAVGLLADRERIEHLDVELLREIARAAAAQGIGMDAALALLQRDLPPARLATLIARLDDALSQSPMPDRELRELRRTFELDQMADLLGTSPVSLRRYLGGTRTVPDGVAARAHWLALVVADLAGSYNLIGVRRWFDRPRAQLGGRSPRQALGDSWMPDQPSAGDVRDLAAALVGAAAAT
;
A
#
# COMPACT_ATOMS: atom_id res chain seq x y z
N MET A 1 0.69 0.76 9.66
CA MET A 1 0.47 -0.48 8.89
C MET A 1 0.48 -1.64 9.87
N ALA A 2 -0.41 -2.63 9.69
CA ALA A 2 -0.40 -3.85 10.50
C ALA A 2 0.97 -4.57 10.38
N ASP A 3 1.37 -5.30 11.45
CA ASP A 3 2.52 -6.22 11.36
C ASP A 3 2.06 -7.48 10.61
N ILE A 4 2.57 -7.67 9.39
CA ILE A 4 2.16 -8.76 8.51
C ILE A 4 3.25 -9.82 8.48
N GLN A 5 3.01 -10.94 9.16
CA GLN A 5 3.92 -12.08 9.28
C GLN A 5 3.14 -13.37 9.03
N ILE A 6 2.87 -13.69 7.77
CA ILE A 6 2.03 -14.84 7.42
C ILE A 6 2.72 -16.14 7.84
N ALA A 7 2.18 -16.78 8.86
CA ALA A 7 2.61 -18.08 9.38
C ALA A 7 1.85 -19.25 8.74
N SER A 8 0.62 -19.01 8.26
CA SER A 8 -0.22 -20.03 7.64
C SER A 8 -1.10 -19.48 6.53
N VAL A 9 -1.40 -20.35 5.55
CA VAL A 9 -2.21 -20.02 4.38
C VAL A 9 -3.20 -21.14 4.11
N ASP A 10 -4.49 -20.80 4.06
CA ASP A 10 -5.55 -21.75 3.78
C ASP A 10 -5.82 -21.95 2.28
N ALA A 11 -6.32 -23.14 1.95
CA ALA A 11 -6.84 -23.36 0.61
C ALA A 11 -8.07 -22.44 0.34
N PRO A 12 -8.23 -21.93 -0.89
CA PRO A 12 -7.43 -22.20 -2.08
C PRO A 12 -6.21 -21.24 -2.26
N LEU A 13 -5.93 -20.34 -1.29
CA LEU A 13 -4.90 -19.30 -1.41
C LEU A 13 -3.47 -19.84 -1.38
N ASN A 14 -3.28 -21.09 -0.94
CA ASN A 14 -1.97 -21.77 -0.94
C ASN A 14 -1.43 -22.12 -2.34
N ARG A 15 -2.19 -21.83 -3.41
CA ARG A 15 -1.71 -21.95 -4.80
C ARG A 15 -0.89 -20.71 -5.16
N GLN A 16 0.32 -20.90 -5.69
CA GLN A 16 1.31 -19.83 -5.90
C GLN A 16 0.74 -18.53 -6.51
N LYS A 17 -0.04 -18.60 -7.61
CA LYS A 17 -0.63 -17.41 -8.24
C LYS A 17 -1.66 -16.71 -7.36
N LEU A 18 -2.48 -17.47 -6.62
CA LEU A 18 -3.46 -16.91 -5.70
C LEU A 18 -2.77 -16.36 -4.45
N LEU A 19 -1.76 -17.04 -3.94
CA LEU A 19 -0.95 -16.60 -2.81
C LEU A 19 -0.35 -15.22 -3.06
N SER A 20 0.36 -15.05 -4.18
CA SER A 20 1.00 -13.77 -4.52
C SER A 20 -0.03 -12.64 -4.68
N ALA A 21 -1.15 -12.91 -5.37
CA ALA A 21 -2.21 -11.91 -5.56
C ALA A 21 -2.89 -11.54 -4.22
N ALA A 22 -3.24 -12.53 -3.39
CA ALA A 22 -3.88 -12.31 -2.11
C ALA A 22 -2.94 -11.57 -1.13
N PHE A 23 -1.67 -11.95 -1.10
CA PHE A 23 -0.68 -11.29 -0.26
C PHE A 23 -0.47 -9.82 -0.69
N GLY A 24 -0.35 -9.55 -2.00
CA GLY A 24 -0.28 -8.18 -2.54
C GLY A 24 -1.48 -7.33 -2.13
N LEU A 25 -2.70 -7.87 -2.27
CA LEU A 25 -3.92 -7.19 -1.83
C LEU A 25 -3.91 -6.88 -0.32
N VAL A 26 -3.45 -7.81 0.53
CA VAL A 26 -3.34 -7.58 1.99
C VAL A 26 -2.36 -6.47 2.31
N LEU A 27 -1.18 -6.47 1.68
CA LEU A 27 -0.17 -5.40 1.86
C LEU A 27 -0.75 -4.04 1.45
N ARG A 28 -1.41 -3.96 0.31
CA ARG A 28 -2.03 -2.73 -0.19
C ARG A 28 -3.16 -2.26 0.71
N ALA A 29 -4.10 -3.14 1.06
CA ALA A 29 -5.21 -2.83 1.96
C ALA A 29 -4.71 -2.32 3.32
N SER A 30 -3.62 -2.89 3.85
CA SER A 30 -2.99 -2.42 5.08
C SER A 30 -2.37 -1.02 4.90
N ALA A 31 -1.65 -0.78 3.80
CA ALA A 31 -0.98 0.49 3.56
C ALA A 31 -1.95 1.65 3.32
N VAL A 32 -3.11 1.39 2.68
CA VAL A 32 -4.17 2.40 2.50
C VAL A 32 -5.13 2.50 3.70
N GLY A 33 -4.89 1.73 4.78
CA GLY A 33 -5.61 1.84 6.05
C GLY A 33 -6.96 1.14 6.11
N LEU A 34 -7.23 0.16 5.24
CA LEU A 34 -8.45 -0.67 5.34
C LEU A 34 -8.38 -1.72 6.46
N LEU A 35 -7.17 -2.05 6.92
CA LEU A 35 -6.91 -2.99 8.02
C LEU A 35 -6.36 -2.28 9.27
N ALA A 36 -6.72 -1.00 9.48
CA ALA A 36 -6.19 -0.16 10.55
C ALA A 36 -6.46 -0.71 11.97
N ASP A 37 -7.54 -1.48 12.14
CA ASP A 37 -7.94 -2.11 13.40
C ASP A 37 -7.18 -3.41 13.70
N ARG A 38 -6.38 -3.90 12.73
CA ARG A 38 -5.55 -5.08 12.89
C ARG A 38 -4.14 -4.67 13.32
N GLU A 39 -3.70 -5.12 14.48
CA GLU A 39 -2.31 -4.95 14.93
C GLU A 39 -1.39 -5.92 14.21
N ARG A 40 -1.83 -7.18 14.01
CA ARG A 40 -1.06 -8.26 13.41
C ARG A 40 -1.87 -9.14 12.49
N ILE A 41 -1.25 -9.61 11.42
CA ILE A 41 -1.85 -10.56 10.46
C ILE A 41 -0.87 -11.72 10.29
N GLU A 42 -1.27 -12.90 10.78
CA GLU A 42 -0.48 -14.12 10.75
C GLU A 42 -1.11 -15.22 9.87
N HIS A 43 -2.37 -15.04 9.51
CA HIS A 43 -3.14 -16.02 8.77
C HIS A 43 -3.71 -15.41 7.50
N LEU A 44 -3.50 -16.09 6.37
CA LEU A 44 -4.01 -15.68 5.07
C LEU A 44 -5.10 -16.68 4.64
N ASP A 45 -6.33 -16.25 4.72
CA ASP A 45 -7.51 -17.00 4.34
C ASP A 45 -8.51 -16.18 3.51
N VAL A 46 -9.57 -16.82 3.04
CA VAL A 46 -10.63 -16.14 2.26
C VAL A 46 -11.41 -15.16 3.13
N GLU A 47 -11.48 -15.39 4.45
CA GLU A 47 -12.22 -14.49 5.35
C GLU A 47 -11.49 -13.13 5.51
N LEU A 48 -10.17 -13.12 5.58
CA LEU A 48 -9.38 -11.89 5.54
C LEU A 48 -9.64 -11.11 4.23
N LEU A 49 -9.72 -11.80 3.08
CA LEU A 49 -10.07 -11.15 1.82
C LEU A 49 -11.49 -10.57 1.81
N ARG A 50 -12.44 -11.26 2.46
CA ARG A 50 -13.81 -10.75 2.64
C ARG A 50 -13.85 -9.54 3.60
N GLU A 51 -13.03 -9.52 4.63
CA GLU A 51 -12.88 -8.36 5.51
C GLU A 51 -12.40 -7.13 4.71
N ILE A 52 -11.35 -7.30 3.90
CA ILE A 52 -10.86 -6.25 2.99
C ILE A 52 -11.97 -5.80 2.03
N ALA A 53 -12.70 -6.74 1.44
CA ALA A 53 -13.80 -6.45 0.52
C ALA A 53 -14.91 -5.64 1.20
N ARG A 54 -15.32 -6.01 2.43
CA ARG A 54 -16.30 -5.23 3.21
C ARG A 54 -15.80 -3.81 3.50
N ALA A 55 -14.53 -3.69 3.92
CA ALA A 55 -13.92 -2.40 4.22
C ALA A 55 -13.83 -1.50 2.96
N ALA A 56 -13.46 -2.07 1.81
CA ALA A 56 -13.41 -1.36 0.53
C ALA A 56 -14.82 -0.94 0.06
N ALA A 57 -15.80 -1.85 0.13
CA ALA A 57 -17.19 -1.55 -0.21
C ALA A 57 -17.78 -0.42 0.66
N ALA A 58 -17.45 -0.39 1.96
CA ALA A 58 -17.86 0.68 2.87
C ALA A 58 -17.27 2.06 2.49
N GLN A 59 -16.19 2.09 1.70
CA GLN A 59 -15.59 3.29 1.12
C GLN A 59 -16.06 3.55 -0.34
N GLY A 60 -16.94 2.72 -0.89
CA GLY A 60 -17.38 2.81 -2.29
C GLY A 60 -16.31 2.37 -3.30
N ILE A 61 -15.27 1.65 -2.87
CA ILE A 61 -14.14 1.27 -3.72
C ILE A 61 -14.37 -0.13 -4.30
N GLY A 62 -14.24 -0.26 -5.62
CA GLY A 62 -14.29 -1.54 -6.32
C GLY A 62 -15.55 -2.35 -6.04
N MET A 63 -16.70 -1.69 -5.91
CA MET A 63 -17.98 -2.26 -5.44
C MET A 63 -18.34 -3.60 -6.07
N ASP A 64 -18.20 -3.74 -7.40
CA ASP A 64 -18.54 -4.97 -8.10
C ASP A 64 -17.64 -6.14 -7.66
N ALA A 65 -16.32 -5.91 -7.58
CA ALA A 65 -15.36 -6.91 -7.14
C ALA A 65 -15.52 -7.21 -5.64
N ALA A 66 -15.69 -6.17 -4.83
CA ALA A 66 -15.86 -6.28 -3.39
C ALA A 66 -17.11 -7.11 -3.03
N LEU A 67 -18.28 -6.78 -3.58
CA LEU A 67 -19.51 -7.52 -3.33
C LEU A 67 -19.44 -8.96 -3.87
N ALA A 68 -18.78 -9.17 -5.01
CA ALA A 68 -18.59 -10.51 -5.55
C ALA A 68 -17.69 -11.38 -4.66
N LEU A 69 -16.64 -10.80 -4.01
CA LEU A 69 -15.78 -11.51 -3.06
C LEU A 69 -16.52 -11.98 -1.80
N LEU A 70 -17.64 -11.36 -1.45
CA LEU A 70 -18.46 -11.77 -0.32
C LEU A 70 -19.31 -13.03 -0.60
N GLN A 71 -19.43 -13.45 -1.86
CA GLN A 71 -20.17 -14.64 -2.22
C GLN A 71 -19.48 -15.90 -1.67
N ARG A 72 -20.28 -16.92 -1.35
CA ARG A 72 -19.78 -18.27 -0.96
C ARG A 72 -19.36 -19.04 -2.23
N ASP A 73 -18.44 -19.98 -2.05
CA ASP A 73 -18.07 -20.98 -3.07
C ASP A 73 -17.52 -20.39 -4.39
N LEU A 74 -16.61 -19.43 -4.29
CA LEU A 74 -15.94 -18.84 -5.46
C LEU A 74 -14.92 -19.83 -6.04
N PRO A 75 -15.01 -20.16 -7.35
CA PRO A 75 -13.96 -20.93 -8.02
C PRO A 75 -12.62 -20.18 -7.96
N PRO A 76 -11.48 -20.89 -7.83
CA PRO A 76 -10.16 -20.26 -7.70
C PRO A 76 -9.80 -19.26 -8.81
N ALA A 77 -10.19 -19.55 -10.06
CA ALA A 77 -9.95 -18.64 -11.19
C ALA A 77 -10.74 -17.33 -11.04
N ARG A 78 -12.00 -17.41 -10.59
CA ARG A 78 -12.83 -16.24 -10.34
C ARG A 78 -12.29 -15.43 -9.14
N LEU A 79 -11.86 -16.12 -8.09
CA LEU A 79 -11.24 -15.50 -6.93
C LEU A 79 -10.00 -14.67 -7.33
N ALA A 80 -9.11 -15.23 -8.17
CA ALA A 80 -7.94 -14.49 -8.68
C ALA A 80 -8.33 -13.22 -9.44
N THR A 81 -9.35 -13.31 -10.30
CA THR A 81 -9.84 -12.14 -11.06
C THR A 81 -10.40 -11.06 -10.14
N LEU A 82 -11.16 -11.44 -9.11
CA LEU A 82 -11.77 -10.51 -8.18
C LEU A 82 -10.73 -9.84 -7.28
N ILE A 83 -9.72 -10.59 -6.82
CA ILE A 83 -8.57 -10.06 -6.08
C ILE A 83 -7.86 -8.98 -6.92
N ALA A 84 -7.53 -9.31 -8.19
CA ALA A 84 -6.84 -8.36 -9.06
C ALA A 84 -7.67 -7.09 -9.31
N ARG A 85 -8.99 -7.22 -9.55
CA ARG A 85 -9.88 -6.06 -9.74
C ARG A 85 -9.99 -5.19 -8.49
N LEU A 86 -10.06 -5.80 -7.32
CA LEU A 86 -10.12 -5.03 -6.07
C LEU A 86 -8.79 -4.33 -5.77
N ASP A 87 -7.67 -5.01 -6.02
CA ASP A 87 -6.32 -4.45 -5.88
C ASP A 87 -6.12 -3.25 -6.83
N ASP A 88 -6.57 -3.37 -8.08
CA ASP A 88 -6.54 -2.29 -9.07
C ASP A 88 -7.42 -1.11 -8.65
N ALA A 89 -8.63 -1.36 -8.15
CA ALA A 89 -9.52 -0.32 -7.63
C ALA A 89 -8.91 0.40 -6.42
N LEU A 90 -8.25 -0.31 -5.50
CA LEU A 90 -7.55 0.29 -4.37
C LEU A 90 -6.39 1.17 -4.83
N SER A 91 -5.65 0.75 -5.87
CA SER A 91 -4.53 1.51 -6.41
C SER A 91 -4.93 2.80 -7.14
N GLN A 92 -6.22 2.97 -7.45
CA GLN A 92 -6.78 4.14 -8.13
C GLN A 92 -7.65 5.02 -7.22
N SER A 93 -7.82 4.64 -5.94
CA SER A 93 -8.79 5.28 -5.05
C SER A 93 -8.11 5.84 -3.79
N PRO A 94 -7.65 7.11 -3.80
CA PRO A 94 -7.03 7.74 -2.65
C PRO A 94 -7.96 7.82 -1.43
N MET A 95 -7.41 7.52 -0.25
CA MET A 95 -8.06 7.67 1.06
C MET A 95 -7.15 8.47 2.01
N PRO A 96 -6.93 9.78 1.75
CA PRO A 96 -5.85 10.54 2.37
C PRO A 96 -5.86 10.51 3.89
N ASP A 97 -7.02 10.57 4.55
CA ASP A 97 -7.11 10.54 6.00
C ASP A 97 -6.67 9.21 6.62
N ARG A 98 -6.91 8.09 5.93
CA ARG A 98 -6.48 6.76 6.35
C ARG A 98 -5.02 6.54 6.05
N GLU A 99 -4.60 6.87 4.82
CA GLU A 99 -3.24 6.73 4.32
C GLU A 99 -2.24 7.55 5.14
N LEU A 100 -2.56 8.80 5.47
CA LEU A 100 -1.70 9.63 6.31
C LEU A 100 -1.49 9.01 7.70
N ARG A 101 -2.52 8.41 8.31
CA ARG A 101 -2.40 7.73 9.60
C ARG A 101 -1.51 6.48 9.51
N GLU A 102 -1.64 5.70 8.44
CA GLU A 102 -0.80 4.50 8.23
C GLU A 102 0.64 4.87 7.90
N LEU A 103 0.86 5.88 7.05
CA LEU A 103 2.19 6.40 6.74
C LEU A 103 2.90 6.95 7.99
N ARG A 104 2.14 7.57 8.91
CA ARG A 104 2.71 8.05 10.18
C ARG A 104 3.21 6.92 11.10
N ARG A 105 2.66 5.72 10.98
CA ARG A 105 3.19 4.52 11.66
C ARG A 105 4.51 4.04 11.03
N THR A 106 4.69 4.31 9.74
CA THR A 106 5.88 3.91 9.00
C THR A 106 7.00 4.93 9.09
N PHE A 107 6.72 6.22 8.94
CA PHE A 107 7.70 7.29 8.86
C PHE A 107 7.70 8.18 10.10
N GLU A 108 8.87 8.74 10.43
CA GLU A 108 8.95 9.87 11.35
C GLU A 108 8.30 11.11 10.72
N LEU A 109 7.81 12.03 11.58
CA LEU A 109 7.01 13.16 11.11
C LEU A 109 7.73 14.03 10.08
N ASP A 110 9.00 14.33 10.32
CA ASP A 110 9.80 15.21 9.46
C ASP A 110 10.09 14.53 8.11
N GLN A 111 10.48 13.24 8.14
CA GLN A 111 10.68 12.46 6.90
C GLN A 111 9.38 12.36 6.08
N MET A 112 8.25 12.14 6.75
CA MET A 112 6.95 12.07 6.09
C MET A 112 6.56 13.43 5.48
N ALA A 113 6.80 14.52 6.20
CA ALA A 113 6.52 15.87 5.72
C ALA A 113 7.35 16.19 4.47
N ASP A 114 8.64 15.86 4.47
CA ASP A 114 9.53 16.01 3.31
C ASP A 114 9.02 15.20 2.11
N LEU A 115 8.72 13.92 2.30
CA LEU A 115 8.22 13.04 1.23
C LEU A 115 6.88 13.52 0.65
N LEU A 116 6.03 14.14 1.47
CA LEU A 116 4.74 14.69 1.04
C LEU A 116 4.84 16.13 0.51
N GLY A 117 6.03 16.77 0.56
CA GLY A 117 6.21 18.14 0.15
C GLY A 117 5.38 19.12 0.98
N THR A 118 5.30 18.93 2.28
CA THR A 118 4.56 19.78 3.21
C THR A 118 5.37 20.08 4.47
N SER A 119 4.93 21.04 5.30
CA SER A 119 5.59 21.28 6.57
C SER A 119 5.10 20.32 7.66
N PRO A 120 5.96 19.99 8.66
CA PRO A 120 5.56 19.17 9.81
C PRO A 120 4.37 19.76 10.58
N VAL A 121 4.24 21.09 10.62
CA VAL A 121 3.12 21.78 11.24
C VAL A 121 1.81 21.54 10.48
N SER A 122 1.85 21.64 9.14
CA SER A 122 0.69 21.35 8.29
C SER A 122 0.30 19.88 8.38
N LEU A 123 1.29 18.97 8.35
CA LEU A 123 1.06 17.53 8.46
C LEU A 123 0.37 17.16 9.79
N ARG A 124 0.76 17.77 10.93
CA ARG A 124 0.06 17.56 12.22
C ARG A 124 -1.41 17.99 12.15
N ARG A 125 -1.71 19.09 11.45
CA ARG A 125 -3.09 19.57 11.27
C ARG A 125 -3.92 18.63 10.40
N TYR A 126 -3.33 18.06 9.35
CA TYR A 126 -3.98 17.03 8.52
C TYR A 126 -4.27 15.76 9.33
N LEU A 127 -3.27 15.24 10.04
CA LEU A 127 -3.41 14.07 10.90
C LEU A 127 -4.44 14.25 12.03
N GLY A 128 -4.56 15.46 12.56
CA GLY A 128 -5.52 15.82 13.59
C GLY A 128 -6.92 16.19 13.05
N GLY A 129 -7.14 16.16 11.73
CA GLY A 129 -8.43 16.53 11.12
C GLY A 129 -8.79 18.00 11.25
N THR A 130 -7.86 18.87 11.71
CA THR A 130 -8.12 20.30 11.90
C THR A 130 -7.92 21.13 10.63
N ARG A 131 -7.48 20.49 9.55
CA ARG A 131 -7.31 21.08 8.22
C ARG A 131 -7.52 20.02 7.16
N THR A 132 -8.25 20.38 6.09
CA THR A 132 -8.43 19.52 4.91
C THR A 132 -7.10 19.28 4.21
N VAL A 133 -6.87 18.04 3.79
CA VAL A 133 -5.70 17.63 3.02
C VAL A 133 -5.81 18.19 1.60
N PRO A 134 -4.83 18.98 1.10
CA PRO A 134 -4.86 19.45 -0.29
C PRO A 134 -4.67 18.30 -1.28
N ASP A 135 -5.26 18.41 -2.48
CA ASP A 135 -5.24 17.36 -3.50
C ASP A 135 -3.82 16.87 -3.84
N GLY A 136 -2.85 17.78 -3.98
CA GLY A 136 -1.46 17.42 -4.24
C GLY A 136 -0.81 16.62 -3.11
N VAL A 137 -1.15 16.91 -1.85
CA VAL A 137 -0.68 16.12 -0.69
C VAL A 137 -1.40 14.77 -0.64
N ALA A 138 -2.70 14.74 -0.93
CA ALA A 138 -3.49 13.51 -1.00
C ALA A 138 -2.95 12.57 -2.09
N ALA A 139 -2.67 13.08 -3.28
CA ALA A 139 -2.10 12.31 -4.38
C ALA A 139 -0.73 11.70 -4.01
N ARG A 140 0.15 12.49 -3.36
CA ARG A 140 1.45 12.01 -2.89
C ARG A 140 1.32 10.99 -1.76
N ALA A 141 0.37 11.18 -0.82
CA ALA A 141 0.12 10.25 0.26
C ALA A 141 -0.35 8.89 -0.29
N HIS A 142 -1.27 8.90 -1.24
CA HIS A 142 -1.71 7.68 -1.91
C HIS A 142 -0.57 6.97 -2.61
N TRP A 143 0.17 7.68 -3.46
CA TRP A 143 1.33 7.12 -4.15
C TRP A 143 2.36 6.53 -3.16
N LEU A 144 2.65 7.25 -2.07
CA LEU A 144 3.59 6.79 -1.06
C LEU A 144 3.09 5.53 -0.33
N ALA A 145 1.78 5.43 -0.05
CA ALA A 145 1.18 4.24 0.53
C ALA A 145 1.32 3.02 -0.39
N LEU A 146 1.15 3.21 -1.71
CA LEU A 146 1.35 2.14 -2.69
C LEU A 146 2.81 1.66 -2.74
N VAL A 147 3.78 2.59 -2.72
CA VAL A 147 5.21 2.23 -2.68
C VAL A 147 5.56 1.52 -1.36
N VAL A 148 5.00 1.96 -0.24
CA VAL A 148 5.18 1.28 1.07
C VAL A 148 4.62 -0.15 1.02
N ALA A 149 3.47 -0.37 0.38
CA ALA A 149 2.90 -1.70 0.18
C ALA A 149 3.85 -2.61 -0.63
N ASP A 150 4.40 -2.09 -1.72
CA ASP A 150 5.35 -2.84 -2.56
C ASP A 150 6.65 -3.19 -1.79
N LEU A 151 7.14 -2.30 -0.94
CA LEU A 151 8.34 -2.52 -0.13
C LEU A 151 8.10 -3.46 1.07
N ALA A 152 6.91 -3.46 1.65
CA ALA A 152 6.58 -4.23 2.85
C ALA A 152 6.67 -5.75 2.65
N GLY A 153 6.57 -6.24 1.41
CA GLY A 153 6.83 -7.64 1.05
C GLY A 153 8.28 -8.08 1.23
N SER A 154 9.24 -7.12 1.25
CA SER A 154 10.68 -7.38 1.28
C SER A 154 11.40 -6.73 2.46
N TYR A 155 10.82 -5.72 3.09
CA TYR A 155 11.45 -4.94 4.17
C TYR A 155 10.52 -4.79 5.38
N ASN A 156 11.10 -4.78 6.58
CA ASN A 156 10.43 -4.29 7.77
C ASN A 156 10.33 -2.74 7.75
N LEU A 157 9.61 -2.15 8.71
CA LEU A 157 9.40 -0.69 8.77
C LEU A 157 10.69 0.14 8.77
N ILE A 158 11.76 -0.35 9.42
CA ILE A 158 13.06 0.32 9.42
C ILE A 158 13.69 0.25 8.02
N GLY A 159 13.59 -0.90 7.36
CA GLY A 159 14.06 -1.09 5.99
C GLY A 159 13.34 -0.19 5.01
N VAL A 160 12.01 -0.08 5.11
CA VAL A 160 11.18 0.82 4.30
C VAL A 160 11.63 2.27 4.47
N ARG A 161 11.77 2.77 5.71
CA ARG A 161 12.25 4.14 5.97
C ARG A 161 13.60 4.41 5.33
N ARG A 162 14.58 3.52 5.55
CA ARG A 162 15.94 3.65 5.01
C ARG A 162 16.00 3.51 3.50
N TRP A 163 15.02 2.81 2.88
CA TRP A 163 14.97 2.63 1.44
C TRP A 163 14.89 3.96 0.70
N PHE A 164 14.12 4.92 1.20
CA PHE A 164 13.96 6.25 0.61
C PHE A 164 15.22 7.10 0.65
N ASP A 165 16.14 6.82 1.56
CA ASP A 165 17.37 7.62 1.75
C ASP A 165 18.63 6.98 1.13
N ARG A 166 18.53 5.71 0.68
CA ARG A 166 19.69 5.00 0.12
C ARG A 166 19.85 5.29 -1.37
N PRO A 167 21.09 5.69 -1.82
CA PRO A 167 21.40 5.84 -3.23
C PRO A 167 21.16 4.53 -4.01
N ARG A 168 20.63 4.66 -5.24
CA ARG A 168 20.32 3.55 -6.15
C ARG A 168 20.96 3.77 -7.50
N ALA A 169 21.67 2.76 -8.01
CA ALA A 169 22.28 2.82 -9.34
C ALA A 169 21.24 3.08 -10.44
N GLN A 170 20.06 2.45 -10.31
CA GLN A 170 18.91 2.64 -11.23
C GLN A 170 18.36 4.07 -11.27
N LEU A 171 18.62 4.87 -10.23
CA LEU A 171 18.24 6.28 -10.14
C LEU A 171 19.44 7.22 -10.40
N GLY A 172 20.48 6.73 -11.09
CA GLY A 172 21.68 7.52 -11.37
C GLY A 172 22.48 7.86 -10.12
N GLY A 173 22.52 6.99 -9.13
CA GLY A 173 23.20 7.20 -7.84
C GLY A 173 22.46 8.07 -6.84
N ARG A 174 21.28 8.59 -7.19
CA ARG A 174 20.41 9.34 -6.26
C ARG A 174 19.61 8.39 -5.37
N SER A 175 19.23 8.86 -4.18
CA SER A 175 18.22 8.16 -3.39
C SER A 175 16.82 8.40 -3.96
N PRO A 176 15.81 7.53 -3.66
CA PRO A 176 14.42 7.77 -4.04
C PRO A 176 13.92 9.16 -3.66
N ARG A 177 14.18 9.63 -2.44
CA ARG A 177 13.82 10.99 -2.01
C ARG A 177 14.48 12.07 -2.87
N GLN A 178 15.76 11.94 -3.19
CA GLN A 178 16.47 12.88 -4.07
C GLN A 178 15.98 12.83 -5.52
N ALA A 179 15.56 11.66 -6.01
CA ALA A 179 14.99 11.51 -7.34
C ALA A 179 13.61 12.16 -7.46
N LEU A 180 12.79 12.07 -6.42
CA LEU A 180 11.48 12.74 -6.35
C LEU A 180 11.64 14.26 -6.30
N GLY A 181 12.52 14.81 -5.43
CA GLY A 181 12.65 16.25 -5.20
C GLY A 181 11.49 16.86 -4.40
N ASP A 182 11.51 18.18 -4.19
CA ASP A 182 10.59 18.84 -3.25
C ASP A 182 9.16 19.02 -3.77
N SER A 183 9.00 19.18 -5.08
CA SER A 183 7.72 19.53 -5.74
C SER A 183 7.23 18.44 -6.69
N TRP A 184 7.58 17.19 -6.41
CA TRP A 184 7.20 16.06 -7.25
C TRP A 184 5.70 15.79 -7.28
N MET A 185 5.22 15.16 -8.35
CA MET A 185 3.84 14.67 -8.47
C MET A 185 3.86 13.21 -8.97
N PRO A 186 2.83 12.41 -8.63
CA PRO A 186 2.77 10.98 -8.99
C PRO A 186 2.84 10.67 -10.49
N ASP A 187 2.44 11.60 -11.33
CA ASP A 187 2.44 11.49 -12.80
C ASP A 187 3.77 11.85 -13.46
N GLN A 188 4.76 12.29 -12.69
CA GLN A 188 6.09 12.63 -13.21
C GLN A 188 6.94 11.37 -13.45
N PRO A 189 7.83 11.38 -14.45
CA PRO A 189 8.72 10.24 -14.75
C PRO A 189 9.54 9.78 -13.56
N SER A 190 10.07 10.71 -12.76
CA SER A 190 10.86 10.36 -11.56
C SER A 190 10.07 9.58 -10.51
N ALA A 191 8.78 9.87 -10.36
CA ALA A 191 7.90 9.10 -9.50
C ALA A 191 7.63 7.70 -10.08
N GLY A 192 7.47 7.59 -11.40
CA GLY A 192 7.40 6.31 -12.12
C GLY A 192 8.63 5.45 -11.86
N ASP A 193 9.84 5.99 -12.11
CA ASP A 193 11.11 5.28 -11.90
C ASP A 193 11.26 4.75 -10.47
N VAL A 194 10.90 5.56 -9.47
CA VAL A 194 10.96 5.16 -8.05
C VAL A 194 9.95 4.06 -7.75
N ARG A 195 8.73 4.13 -8.29
CA ARG A 195 7.70 3.12 -8.08
C ARG A 195 8.05 1.80 -8.76
N ASP A 196 8.55 1.84 -9.99
CA ASP A 196 8.99 0.65 -10.73
C ASP A 196 10.12 -0.06 -9.98
N LEU A 197 11.05 0.71 -9.39
CA LEU A 197 12.11 0.15 -8.57
C LEU A 197 11.58 -0.55 -7.30
N ALA A 198 10.54 -0.02 -6.66
CA ALA A 198 9.90 -0.67 -5.51
C ALA A 198 9.15 -1.94 -5.94
N ALA A 199 8.35 -1.85 -7.01
CA ALA A 199 7.56 -2.96 -7.53
C ALA A 199 8.42 -4.16 -7.99
N ALA A 200 9.62 -3.89 -8.52
CA ALA A 200 10.56 -4.95 -8.92
C ALA A 200 10.99 -5.86 -7.75
N LEU A 201 10.93 -5.37 -6.50
CA LEU A 201 11.25 -6.15 -5.31
C LEU A 201 10.16 -7.16 -4.95
N VAL A 202 8.90 -6.86 -5.25
CA VAL A 202 7.78 -7.80 -5.05
C VAL A 202 7.95 -9.03 -5.94
N GLY A 203 8.34 -8.84 -7.21
CA GLY A 203 8.59 -9.92 -8.15
C GLY A 203 9.75 -10.83 -7.75
N ALA A 204 10.81 -10.28 -7.17
CA ALA A 204 11.97 -11.05 -6.72
C ALA A 204 11.66 -11.91 -5.47
N ALA A 205 10.84 -11.41 -4.56
CA ALA A 205 10.42 -12.17 -3.36
C ALA A 205 9.46 -13.31 -3.67
N ALA A 206 8.68 -13.21 -4.75
CA ALA A 206 7.76 -14.26 -5.20
C ALA A 206 8.44 -15.37 -6.03
N ALA A 207 9.68 -15.18 -6.44
CA ALA A 207 10.45 -16.12 -7.29
C ALA A 207 11.43 -17.02 -6.49
N THR A 208 11.54 -16.83 -5.16
CA THR A 208 12.38 -17.62 -4.23
C THR A 208 11.52 -18.52 -3.36
#